data_ff374ec97d40eac3dbd7b488cc0f95dc
#
_entry.id   ff374ec97d40eac3dbd7b488cc0f95dc
#
_cell.length_a   1.000
_cell.length_b   1.000
_cell.length_c   1.000
_cell.angle_alpha   90.00
_cell.angle_beta   90.00
_cell.angle_gamma   90.00
#
_symmetry.space_group_name_H-M   'P 1'
#
loop_
_entity.id
_entity.type
_entity.pdbx_description
1 polymer ?
#
loop_
_entity_poly.entity_id
_entity_poly.type
_entity_poly.pdbx_seq_one_letter_code
_entity_poly.pdbx_strand_id
1 'polypeptide(L)'
;MTALQKRVEAMEKVGAGPLADEALRKLIHLQLQKYEKQLQAALRELEPLERQCGMSSDECHRRFVAGELGDAADIMEWMGLYEDVLLYRERIATLRAAAAA
;
A
#
# COMPACT_ATOMS: atom_id res chain seq x y z
N MET A 1 19.88 -3.83 -16.85
CA MET A 1 19.73 -2.70 -15.89
C MET A 1 18.64 -1.74 -16.35
N THR A 2 17.81 -1.28 -15.43
CA THR A 2 16.84 -0.23 -15.69
C THR A 2 17.51 1.14 -15.80
N ALA A 3 16.79 2.15 -16.32
CA ALA A 3 17.29 3.52 -16.35
C ALA A 3 17.60 4.05 -14.94
N LEU A 4 16.77 3.70 -13.94
CA LEU A 4 17.01 4.09 -12.55
C LEU A 4 18.30 3.49 -12.01
N GLN A 5 18.54 2.21 -12.26
CA GLN A 5 19.77 1.54 -11.82
C GLN A 5 21.00 2.16 -12.45
N LYS A 6 20.95 2.54 -13.73
CA LYS A 6 22.03 3.24 -14.42
C LYS A 6 22.33 4.60 -13.82
N ARG A 7 21.29 5.33 -13.44
CA ARG A 7 21.43 6.65 -12.80
C ARG A 7 22.05 6.55 -11.41
N VAL A 8 21.64 5.58 -10.62
CA VAL A 8 22.22 5.32 -9.29
C VAL A 8 23.68 4.94 -9.43
N GLU A 9 24.02 4.04 -10.37
CA GLU A 9 25.40 3.64 -10.63
C GLU A 9 26.29 4.84 -11.02
N ALA A 10 25.79 5.73 -11.89
CA ALA A 10 26.54 6.92 -12.30
C ALA A 10 26.83 7.83 -11.10
N MET A 11 25.83 8.01 -10.21
CA MET A 11 26.02 8.80 -8.97
C MET A 11 27.09 8.19 -8.08
N GLU A 12 27.07 6.88 -7.91
CA GLU A 12 28.09 6.18 -7.12
C GLU A 12 29.48 6.33 -7.73
N LYS A 13 29.61 6.21 -9.06
CA LYS A 13 30.90 6.32 -9.75
C LYS A 13 31.55 7.70 -9.62
N VAL A 14 30.76 8.75 -9.51
CA VAL A 14 31.29 10.11 -9.31
C VAL A 14 31.39 10.51 -7.83
N GLY A 15 31.23 9.55 -6.91
CA GLY A 15 31.36 9.80 -5.48
C GLY A 15 30.12 10.45 -4.85
N ALA A 16 28.99 10.47 -5.54
CA ALA A 16 27.75 11.08 -5.06
C ALA A 16 26.72 10.04 -4.56
N GLY A 17 27.18 8.84 -4.19
CA GLY A 17 26.33 7.80 -3.60
C GLY A 17 25.55 8.26 -2.39
N PRO A 18 26.19 8.91 -1.40
CA PRO A 18 25.48 9.43 -0.22
C PRO A 18 24.40 10.45 -0.55
N LEU A 19 24.64 11.31 -1.54
CA LEU A 19 23.64 12.27 -2.00
C LEU A 19 22.42 11.57 -2.62
N ALA A 20 22.67 10.57 -3.48
CA ALA A 20 21.62 9.78 -4.09
C ALA A 20 20.79 9.01 -3.04
N ASP A 21 21.47 8.42 -2.06
CA ASP A 21 20.82 7.71 -0.95
C ASP A 21 19.92 8.65 -0.15
N GLU A 22 20.39 9.84 0.20
CA GLU A 22 19.61 10.85 0.91
C GLU A 22 18.37 11.27 0.12
N ALA A 23 18.52 11.50 -1.19
CA ALA A 23 17.41 11.86 -2.05
C ALA A 23 16.35 10.75 -2.11
N LEU A 24 16.77 9.49 -2.25
CA LEU A 24 15.88 8.34 -2.26
C LEU A 24 15.17 8.15 -0.92
N ARG A 25 15.87 8.36 0.19
CA ARG A 25 15.27 8.28 1.53
C ARG A 25 14.15 9.31 1.70
N LYS A 26 14.35 10.53 1.23
CA LYS A 26 13.31 11.58 1.24
C LYS A 26 12.12 11.20 0.39
N LEU A 27 12.36 10.66 -0.81
CA LEU A 27 11.29 10.21 -1.70
C LEU A 27 10.50 9.05 -1.09
N ILE A 28 11.18 8.10 -0.47
CA ILE A 28 10.55 6.98 0.25
C ILE A 28 9.66 7.51 1.37
N HIS A 29 10.14 8.49 2.14
CA HIS A 29 9.38 9.10 3.21
C HIS A 29 8.09 9.76 2.69
N LEU A 30 8.17 10.48 1.57
CA LEU A 30 7.00 11.09 0.93
C LEU A 30 5.99 10.05 0.46
N GLN A 31 6.46 8.94 -0.12
CA GLN A 31 5.60 7.83 -0.52
C GLN A 31 4.94 7.16 0.69
N LEU A 32 5.67 6.98 1.79
CA LEU A 32 5.12 6.46 3.03
C LEU A 32 3.97 7.32 3.54
N GLN A 33 4.16 8.62 3.62
CA GLN A 33 3.10 9.55 4.05
C GLN A 33 1.87 9.45 3.17
N LYS A 34 2.05 9.34 1.86
CA LYS A 34 0.96 9.17 0.90
C LYS A 34 0.13 7.91 1.21
N TYR A 35 0.79 6.76 1.34
CA TYR A 35 0.08 5.50 1.55
C TYR A 35 -0.51 5.39 2.95
N GLU A 36 0.12 5.95 3.96
CA GLU A 36 -0.44 6.01 5.31
C GLU A 36 -1.75 6.82 5.33
N LYS A 37 -1.81 7.93 4.61
CA LYS A 37 -3.05 8.73 4.48
C LYS A 37 -4.13 7.97 3.72
N GLN A 38 -3.75 7.31 2.62
CA GLN A 38 -4.70 6.52 1.83
C GLN A 38 -5.24 5.34 2.63
N LEU A 39 -4.39 4.67 3.40
CA LEU A 39 -4.81 3.58 4.29
C LEU A 39 -5.81 4.07 5.32
N GLN A 40 -5.53 5.18 6.00
CA GLN A 40 -6.45 5.73 7.00
C GLN A 40 -7.80 6.11 6.41
N ALA A 41 -7.80 6.72 5.23
CA ALA A 41 -9.03 7.07 4.52
C ALA A 41 -9.85 5.82 4.17
N ALA A 42 -9.20 4.79 3.65
CA ALA A 42 -9.86 3.53 3.30
C ALA A 42 -10.44 2.82 4.53
N LEU A 43 -9.71 2.79 5.63
CA LEU A 43 -10.17 2.20 6.89
C LEU A 43 -11.41 2.91 7.43
N ARG A 44 -11.49 4.24 7.30
CA ARG A 44 -12.68 5.01 7.70
C ARG A 44 -13.89 4.67 6.84
N GLU A 45 -13.68 4.39 5.56
CA GLU A 45 -14.76 3.99 4.65
C GLU A 45 -15.24 2.57 4.92
N LEU A 46 -14.35 1.68 5.38
CA LEU A 46 -14.71 0.30 5.73
C LEU A 46 -15.54 0.21 7.00
N GLU A 47 -15.31 1.08 7.97
CA GLU A 47 -15.97 1.01 9.27
C GLU A 47 -17.49 0.97 9.19
N PRO A 48 -18.19 1.88 8.47
CA PRO A 48 -19.64 1.81 8.37
C PRO A 48 -20.12 0.55 7.66
N LEU A 49 -19.40 0.02 6.70
CA LEU A 49 -19.74 -1.22 6.02
C LEU A 49 -19.66 -2.42 6.96
N GLU A 50 -18.60 -2.49 7.75
CA GLU A 50 -18.41 -3.54 8.76
C GLU A 50 -19.50 -3.48 9.85
N ARG A 51 -19.83 -2.28 10.30
CA ARG A 51 -20.86 -2.06 11.31
C ARG A 51 -22.24 -2.45 10.79
N GLN A 52 -22.55 -2.06 9.56
CA GLN A 52 -23.82 -2.32 8.90
C GLN A 52 -24.07 -3.81 8.69
N CYS A 53 -23.03 -4.56 8.35
CA CYS A 53 -23.11 -6.00 8.07
C CYS A 53 -22.81 -6.88 9.28
N GLY A 54 -22.34 -6.30 10.39
CA GLY A 54 -21.98 -7.07 11.59
C GLY A 54 -20.84 -8.06 11.34
N MET A 55 -19.94 -7.74 10.41
CA MET A 55 -18.85 -8.61 9.98
C MET A 55 -17.62 -7.78 9.68
N SER A 56 -16.42 -8.28 10.03
CA SER A 56 -15.17 -7.65 9.64
C SER A 56 -14.94 -7.77 8.13
N SER A 57 -14.18 -6.82 7.57
CA SER A 57 -13.81 -6.89 6.16
C SER A 57 -12.95 -8.12 5.85
N ASP A 58 -12.11 -8.55 6.79
CA ASP A 58 -11.30 -9.76 6.66
C ASP A 58 -12.19 -11.00 6.52
N GLU A 59 -13.19 -11.15 7.37
CA GLU A 59 -14.16 -12.25 7.30
C GLU A 59 -14.95 -12.21 6.00
N CYS A 60 -15.45 -11.03 5.62
CA CYS A 60 -16.17 -10.85 4.38
C CYS A 60 -15.30 -11.24 3.18
N HIS A 61 -14.04 -10.85 3.17
CA HIS A 61 -13.10 -11.16 2.10
C HIS A 61 -12.86 -12.68 1.99
N ARG A 62 -12.68 -13.36 3.10
CA ARG A 62 -12.52 -14.82 3.10
C ARG A 62 -13.72 -15.54 2.49
N ARG A 63 -14.93 -15.11 2.84
CA ARG A 63 -16.17 -15.67 2.29
C ARG A 63 -16.35 -15.33 0.82
N PHE A 64 -15.96 -14.11 0.44
CA PHE A 64 -16.03 -13.67 -0.96
C PHE A 64 -15.11 -14.49 -1.86
N VAL A 65 -13.87 -14.68 -1.43
CA VAL A 65 -12.88 -15.50 -2.17
C VAL A 65 -13.32 -16.96 -2.27
N ALA A 66 -13.98 -17.46 -1.22
CA ALA A 66 -14.55 -18.82 -1.22
C ALA A 66 -15.82 -18.97 -2.07
N GLY A 67 -16.32 -17.88 -2.66
CA GLY A 67 -17.51 -17.91 -3.50
C GLY A 67 -18.82 -17.97 -2.73
N GLU A 68 -18.82 -17.66 -1.43
CA GLU A 68 -20.01 -17.78 -0.58
C GLU A 68 -20.96 -16.57 -0.64
N LEU A 69 -20.50 -15.43 -1.13
CA LEU A 69 -21.25 -14.16 -1.04
C LEU A 69 -21.84 -13.67 -2.36
N GLY A 70 -21.52 -14.30 -3.47
CA GLY A 70 -21.96 -13.82 -4.77
C GLY A 70 -21.24 -12.53 -5.21
N ASP A 71 -21.82 -11.83 -6.19
CA ASP A 71 -21.20 -10.68 -6.86
C ASP A 71 -22.10 -9.43 -6.86
N ALA A 72 -22.92 -9.24 -5.82
CA ALA A 72 -23.74 -8.04 -5.70
C ALA A 72 -22.85 -6.79 -5.68
N ALA A 73 -23.34 -5.69 -6.26
CA ALA A 73 -22.56 -4.46 -6.46
C ALA A 73 -21.97 -3.91 -5.15
N ASP A 74 -22.74 -3.94 -4.05
CA ASP A 74 -22.28 -3.47 -2.74
C ASP A 74 -21.17 -4.35 -2.14
N ILE A 75 -21.24 -5.66 -2.36
CA ILE A 75 -20.19 -6.60 -1.95
C ILE A 75 -18.92 -6.35 -2.78
N MET A 76 -19.05 -6.16 -4.08
CA MET A 76 -17.92 -5.89 -4.96
C MET A 76 -17.22 -4.58 -4.57
N GLU A 77 -18.00 -3.54 -4.28
CA GLU A 77 -17.47 -2.25 -3.83
C GLU A 77 -16.71 -2.38 -2.50
N TRP A 78 -17.30 -3.09 -1.53
CA TRP A 78 -16.67 -3.35 -0.24
C TRP A 78 -15.35 -4.11 -0.41
N MET A 79 -15.36 -5.19 -1.20
CA MET A 79 -14.16 -6.01 -1.41
C MET A 79 -13.07 -5.27 -2.19
N GLY A 80 -13.44 -4.43 -3.16
CA GLY A 80 -12.49 -3.57 -3.85
C GLY A 80 -11.77 -2.63 -2.89
N LEU A 81 -12.52 -2.01 -1.98
CA LEU A 81 -11.96 -1.11 -0.96
C LEU A 81 -11.05 -1.86 0.02
N TYR A 82 -11.44 -3.06 0.44
CA TYR A 82 -10.61 -3.89 1.32
C TYR A 82 -9.32 -4.35 0.63
N GLU A 83 -9.38 -4.71 -0.64
CA GLU A 83 -8.20 -5.07 -1.42
C GLU A 83 -7.22 -3.89 -1.53
N ASP A 84 -7.73 -2.67 -1.64
CA ASP A 84 -6.91 -1.46 -1.59
C ASP A 84 -6.19 -1.34 -0.23
N VAL A 85 -6.87 -1.64 0.87
CA VAL A 85 -6.25 -1.66 2.21
C VAL A 85 -5.09 -2.65 2.26
N LEU A 86 -5.28 -3.85 1.73
CA LEU A 86 -4.22 -4.87 1.69
C LEU A 86 -3.03 -4.38 0.85
N LEU A 87 -3.30 -3.75 -0.29
CA LEU A 87 -2.26 -3.19 -1.16
C LEU A 87 -1.48 -2.08 -0.45
N TYR A 88 -2.16 -1.14 0.21
CA TYR A 88 -1.50 -0.05 0.94
C TYR A 88 -0.63 -0.58 2.07
N ARG A 89 -1.11 -1.57 2.82
CA ARG A 89 -0.32 -2.22 3.88
C ARG A 89 0.95 -2.87 3.35
N GLU A 90 0.86 -3.54 2.21
CA GLU A 90 2.01 -4.16 1.54
C GLU A 90 3.03 -3.10 1.10
N ARG A 91 2.57 -2.04 0.46
CA ARG A 91 3.44 -0.94 0.01
C ARG A 91 4.11 -0.23 1.17
N ILE A 92 3.37 0.01 2.26
CA ILE A 92 3.91 0.61 3.47
C ILE A 92 5.02 -0.28 4.06
N ALA A 93 4.79 -1.58 4.16
CA ALA A 93 5.79 -2.52 4.68
C ALA A 93 7.06 -2.51 3.83
N THR A 94 6.92 -2.52 2.50
CA THR A 94 8.05 -2.45 1.57
C THR A 94 8.86 -1.16 1.75
N LEU A 95 8.17 -0.03 1.84
CA LEU A 95 8.82 1.28 1.98
C LEU A 95 9.49 1.44 3.35
N ARG A 96 8.86 0.96 4.42
CA ARG A 96 9.45 0.99 5.77
C ARG A 96 10.73 0.16 5.85
N ALA A 97 10.75 -1.01 5.23
CA ALA A 97 11.94 -1.85 5.17
C ALA A 97 13.08 -1.14 4.44
N ALA A 98 12.79 -0.45 3.34
CA ALA A 98 13.78 0.33 2.59
C ALA A 98 14.27 1.54 3.39
N ALA A 99 13.38 2.22 4.13
CA ALA A 99 13.75 3.36 4.96
C ALA A 99 14.66 2.98 6.13
N ALA A 100 14.54 1.75 6.63
CA ALA A 100 15.34 1.23 7.75
C ALA A 100 16.68 0.65 7.31
N ALA A 101 16.90 0.52 6.03
CA ALA A 101 18.14 -0.07 5.48
C ALA A 101 19.38 0.82 5.72
#